data_dc2ed6eb8dca8d614c8f0bace2f6136c
#
_entry.id   dc2ed6eb8dca8d614c8f0bace2f6136c
#
_cell.length_a   1.000
_cell.length_b   1.000
_cell.length_c   1.000
_cell.angle_alpha   90.00
_cell.angle_beta   90.00
_cell.angle_gamma   90.00
#
_symmetry.space_group_name_H-M   'P 1'
#
loop_
_entity.id
_entity.type
_entity.pdbx_description
1 polymer ?
#
loop_
_entity_poly.entity_id
_entity_poly.type
_entity_poly.pdbx_seq_one_letter_code
_entity_poly.pdbx_strand_id
1 'polypeptide(L)'
;MSVPKALTIAGSDSGGGAGIQADLKTFSAFRVFGMSAITAVTAQNSVGVQGVFNLPPEFVARQIDSVLSDFGADAVKIGMLSTAPIIAAVADRLRAFAGDGARVEPLRIVLDPVMIAKSGDALLQADARAALVKELLPLALIVTPNLHEAEALAGMPVANERDMEEAARRILALGPQNVLVKGGHLRDSATDILWNGRDLTR
;
A
#
# COMPACT_ATOMS: atom_id res chain seq x y z
N MET A 1 7.49 -27.89 -3.78
CA MET A 1 7.23 -26.54 -3.16
C MET A 1 6.35 -25.79 -4.14
N SER A 2 5.23 -25.24 -3.68
CA SER A 2 4.37 -24.36 -4.49
C SER A 2 5.06 -23.01 -4.68
N VAL A 3 4.90 -22.39 -5.85
CA VAL A 3 5.39 -21.05 -6.12
C VAL A 3 4.54 -20.06 -5.31
N PRO A 4 5.14 -19.17 -4.50
CA PRO A 4 4.39 -18.15 -3.76
C PRO A 4 3.64 -17.23 -4.72
N LYS A 5 2.45 -16.76 -4.33
CA LYS A 5 1.58 -15.91 -5.13
C LYS A 5 1.36 -14.57 -4.43
N ALA A 6 1.57 -13.47 -5.14
CA ALA A 6 1.30 -12.14 -4.63
C ALA A 6 0.41 -11.34 -5.59
N LEU A 7 -0.58 -10.66 -5.03
CA LEU A 7 -1.43 -9.71 -5.76
C LEU A 7 -1.00 -8.28 -5.44
N THR A 8 -0.70 -7.47 -6.46
CA THR A 8 -0.62 -6.02 -6.29
C THR A 8 -1.93 -5.36 -6.67
N ILE A 9 -2.42 -4.45 -5.81
CA ILE A 9 -3.61 -3.62 -6.05
C ILE A 9 -3.12 -2.18 -6.07
N ALA A 10 -2.91 -1.61 -7.27
CA ALA A 10 -2.31 -0.29 -7.41
C ALA A 10 -2.57 0.33 -8.79
N GLY A 11 -2.20 1.59 -8.94
CA GLY A 11 -2.15 2.25 -10.23
C GLY A 11 -1.06 1.70 -11.13
N SER A 12 -1.25 1.88 -12.44
CA SER A 12 -0.28 1.55 -13.49
C SER A 12 0.61 2.75 -13.76
N ASP A 13 1.93 2.58 -13.78
CA ASP A 13 2.92 3.56 -14.22
C ASP A 13 3.40 3.22 -15.63
N SER A 14 3.06 4.07 -16.62
CA SER A 14 3.49 3.88 -18.01
C SER A 14 5.01 3.91 -18.20
N GLY A 15 5.73 4.61 -17.32
CA GLY A 15 7.21 4.64 -17.30
C GLY A 15 7.83 3.38 -16.71
N GLY A 16 7.04 2.57 -15.99
CA GLY A 16 7.44 1.27 -15.46
C GLY A 16 8.38 1.31 -14.26
N GLY A 17 8.56 2.47 -13.62
CA GLY A 17 9.43 2.67 -12.44
C GLY A 17 8.71 2.62 -11.10
N ALA A 18 7.37 2.64 -11.13
CA ALA A 18 6.49 2.59 -9.96
C ALA A 18 5.25 1.72 -10.25
N GLY A 19 4.26 1.78 -9.37
CA GLY A 19 2.96 1.12 -9.52
C GLY A 19 3.07 -0.39 -9.73
N ILE A 20 2.05 -0.95 -10.37
CA ILE A 20 2.00 -2.40 -10.63
C ILE A 20 3.21 -2.92 -11.41
N GLN A 21 3.79 -2.11 -12.28
CA GLN A 21 4.94 -2.51 -13.09
C GLN A 21 6.19 -2.75 -12.23
N ALA A 22 6.47 -1.86 -11.28
CA ALA A 22 7.57 -2.06 -10.33
C ALA A 22 7.31 -3.25 -9.42
N ASP A 23 6.07 -3.42 -8.95
CA ASP A 23 5.68 -4.52 -8.09
C ASP A 23 5.87 -5.87 -8.81
N LEU A 24 5.34 -6.02 -10.05
CA LEU A 24 5.45 -7.26 -10.82
C LEU A 24 6.90 -7.60 -11.18
N LYS A 25 7.74 -6.60 -11.52
CA LYS A 25 9.18 -6.80 -11.72
C LYS A 25 9.85 -7.31 -10.45
N THR A 26 9.50 -6.74 -9.29
CA THR A 26 10.02 -7.16 -7.99
C THR A 26 9.57 -8.58 -7.66
N PHE A 27 8.28 -8.90 -7.81
CA PHE A 27 7.77 -10.25 -7.59
C PHE A 27 8.51 -11.27 -8.46
N SER A 28 8.69 -10.97 -9.76
CA SER A 28 9.42 -11.84 -10.68
C SER A 28 10.88 -12.05 -10.26
N ALA A 29 11.57 -10.99 -9.82
CA ALA A 29 12.96 -11.08 -9.34
C ALA A 29 13.08 -12.00 -8.11
N PHE A 30 12.06 -12.05 -7.26
CA PHE A 30 12.00 -12.94 -6.10
C PHE A 30 11.34 -14.30 -6.40
N ARG A 31 11.09 -14.63 -7.67
CA ARG A 31 10.43 -15.88 -8.09
C ARG A 31 9.04 -16.08 -7.48
N VAL A 32 8.32 -14.98 -7.29
CA VAL A 32 6.93 -14.96 -6.85
C VAL A 32 6.02 -14.84 -8.07
N PHE A 33 4.94 -15.61 -8.13
CA PHE A 33 3.92 -15.45 -9.15
C PHE A 33 3.12 -14.17 -8.88
N GLY A 34 3.41 -13.13 -9.67
CA GLY A 34 2.81 -11.80 -9.51
C GLY A 34 1.51 -11.66 -10.29
N MET A 35 0.47 -11.20 -9.62
CA MET A 35 -0.84 -10.87 -10.18
C MET A 35 -1.14 -9.39 -9.90
N SER A 36 -2.08 -8.80 -10.66
CA SER A 36 -2.41 -7.38 -10.48
C SER A 36 -3.89 -7.09 -10.60
N ALA A 37 -4.37 -6.14 -9.79
CA ALA A 37 -5.64 -5.43 -9.96
C ALA A 37 -5.32 -3.93 -10.10
N ILE A 38 -5.66 -3.36 -11.26
CA ILE A 38 -5.33 -1.97 -11.61
C ILE A 38 -6.41 -1.06 -11.04
N THR A 39 -6.00 -0.01 -10.34
CA THR A 39 -6.91 0.99 -9.75
C THR A 39 -7.02 2.25 -10.60
N ALA A 40 -5.93 2.62 -11.26
CA ALA A 40 -5.86 3.74 -12.19
C ALA A 40 -4.78 3.48 -13.25
N VAL A 41 -4.94 4.09 -14.40
CA VAL A 41 -3.91 4.14 -15.45
C VAL A 41 -3.31 5.54 -15.49
N THR A 42 -1.99 5.66 -15.50
CA THR A 42 -1.32 6.97 -15.59
C THR A 42 -0.62 7.15 -16.92
N ALA A 43 -0.60 8.39 -17.40
CA ALA A 43 0.39 8.88 -18.35
C ALA A 43 1.53 9.47 -17.51
N GLN A 44 2.60 8.72 -17.33
CA GLN A 44 3.67 9.03 -16.37
C GLN A 44 5.03 8.67 -16.94
N ASN A 45 6.03 9.45 -16.56
CA ASN A 45 7.44 9.22 -16.88
C ASN A 45 8.34 9.66 -15.71
N SER A 46 9.66 9.73 -15.92
CA SER A 46 10.62 10.14 -14.87
C SER A 46 10.53 11.61 -14.46
N VAL A 47 9.84 12.44 -15.23
CA VAL A 47 9.70 13.89 -15.00
C VAL A 47 8.43 14.21 -14.22
N GLY A 48 7.35 13.43 -14.38
CA GLY A 48 6.09 13.68 -13.66
C GLY A 48 4.92 12.84 -14.15
N VAL A 49 3.74 13.15 -13.60
CA VAL A 49 2.46 12.53 -13.93
C VAL A 49 1.66 13.52 -14.79
N GLN A 50 1.48 13.22 -16.08
CA GLN A 50 0.78 14.07 -17.05
C GLN A 50 -0.73 13.81 -17.07
N GLY A 51 -1.18 12.64 -16.56
CA GLY A 51 -2.58 12.31 -16.51
C GLY A 51 -2.84 11.07 -15.67
N VAL A 52 -4.02 11.03 -15.04
CA VAL A 52 -4.52 9.88 -14.25
C VAL A 52 -5.94 9.57 -14.69
N PHE A 53 -6.18 8.34 -15.05
CA PHE A 53 -7.52 7.81 -15.34
C PHE A 53 -7.86 6.75 -14.32
N ASN A 54 -8.76 7.06 -13.40
CA ASN A 54 -9.24 6.13 -12.38
C ASN A 54 -10.19 5.11 -13.01
N LEU A 55 -10.01 3.83 -12.68
CA LEU A 55 -10.98 2.81 -13.06
C LEU A 55 -12.21 2.89 -12.15
N PRO A 56 -13.39 2.49 -12.66
CA PRO A 56 -14.59 2.37 -11.85
C PRO A 56 -14.38 1.42 -10.66
N PRO A 57 -14.79 1.80 -9.43
CA PRO A 57 -14.59 0.97 -8.23
C PRO A 57 -15.12 -0.47 -8.37
N GLU A 58 -16.27 -0.63 -9.04
CA GLU A 58 -16.88 -1.93 -9.31
C GLU A 58 -16.02 -2.79 -10.28
N PHE A 59 -15.24 -2.15 -11.16
CA PHE A 59 -14.34 -2.88 -12.04
C PHE A 59 -13.05 -3.28 -11.31
N VAL A 60 -12.56 -2.43 -10.40
CA VAL A 60 -11.47 -2.79 -9.49
C VAL A 60 -11.85 -4.00 -8.64
N ALA A 61 -13.06 -3.98 -8.06
CA ALA A 61 -13.59 -5.10 -7.29
C ALA A 61 -13.62 -6.40 -8.12
N ARG A 62 -14.12 -6.35 -9.37
CA ARG A 62 -14.16 -7.53 -10.26
C ARG A 62 -12.78 -8.10 -10.58
N GLN A 63 -11.76 -7.26 -10.74
CA GLN A 63 -10.39 -7.74 -10.95
C GLN A 63 -9.89 -8.52 -9.72
N ILE A 64 -10.15 -8.01 -8.52
CA ILE A 64 -9.78 -8.65 -7.26
C ILE A 64 -10.51 -9.99 -7.12
N ASP A 65 -11.83 -10.00 -7.33
CA ASP A 65 -12.65 -11.21 -7.25
C ASP A 65 -12.18 -12.27 -8.25
N SER A 66 -11.89 -11.87 -9.50
CA SER A 66 -11.40 -12.78 -10.55
C SER A 66 -10.09 -13.47 -10.18
N VAL A 67 -9.16 -12.71 -9.61
CA VAL A 67 -7.84 -13.23 -9.22
C VAL A 67 -7.94 -14.09 -7.96
N LEU A 68 -8.62 -13.60 -6.94
CA LEU A 68 -8.65 -14.28 -5.64
C LEU A 68 -9.50 -15.55 -5.64
N SER A 69 -10.57 -15.62 -6.46
CA SER A 69 -11.44 -16.80 -6.55
C SER A 69 -10.79 -17.98 -7.28
N ASP A 70 -9.86 -17.73 -8.21
CA ASP A 70 -9.17 -18.77 -8.97
C ASP A 70 -7.77 -19.06 -8.41
N PHE A 71 -6.88 -18.07 -8.45
CA PHE A 71 -5.49 -18.26 -8.04
C PHE A 71 -5.31 -18.22 -6.52
N GLY A 72 -6.12 -17.43 -5.81
CA GLY A 72 -5.82 -17.01 -4.44
C GLY A 72 -4.58 -16.10 -4.37
N ALA A 73 -4.16 -15.72 -3.17
CA ALA A 73 -2.91 -15.02 -2.92
C ALA A 73 -2.36 -15.35 -1.54
N ASP A 74 -1.04 -15.51 -1.41
CA ASP A 74 -0.36 -15.67 -0.12
C ASP A 74 -0.14 -14.31 0.56
N ALA A 75 0.02 -13.27 -0.26
CA ALA A 75 0.13 -11.88 0.19
C ALA A 75 -0.50 -10.91 -0.81
N VAL A 76 -0.93 -9.76 -0.31
CA VAL A 76 -1.42 -8.64 -1.12
C VAL A 76 -0.60 -7.41 -0.81
N LYS A 77 -0.09 -6.74 -1.85
CA LYS A 77 0.50 -5.39 -1.73
C LYS A 77 -0.51 -4.38 -2.23
N ILE A 78 -0.75 -3.34 -1.46
CA ILE A 78 -1.60 -2.21 -1.84
C ILE A 78 -0.72 -0.98 -2.04
N GLY A 79 -0.88 -0.31 -3.19
CA GLY A 79 -0.22 0.96 -3.49
C GLY A 79 -1.22 2.09 -3.71
N MET A 80 -1.06 2.88 -4.77
CA MET A 80 -1.94 4.01 -5.08
C MET A 80 -3.37 3.59 -5.39
N LEU A 81 -4.34 4.14 -4.66
CA LEU A 81 -5.78 3.87 -4.82
C LEU A 81 -6.61 5.08 -5.30
N SER A 82 -6.03 6.28 -5.28
CA SER A 82 -6.58 7.57 -5.73
C SER A 82 -7.81 8.09 -4.97
N THR A 83 -8.91 7.33 -4.86
CA THR A 83 -10.22 7.82 -4.41
C THR A 83 -10.82 6.98 -3.28
N ALA A 84 -11.65 7.59 -2.44
CA ALA A 84 -12.35 6.91 -1.35
C ALA A 84 -13.27 5.75 -1.83
N PRO A 85 -14.03 5.86 -2.94
CA PRO A 85 -14.80 4.73 -3.45
C PRO A 85 -13.96 3.52 -3.87
N ILE A 86 -12.77 3.73 -4.46
CA ILE A 86 -11.85 2.64 -4.81
C ILE A 86 -11.32 1.99 -3.53
N ILE A 87 -10.94 2.79 -2.53
CA ILE A 87 -10.48 2.29 -1.22
C ILE A 87 -11.55 1.40 -0.57
N ALA A 88 -12.80 1.86 -0.53
CA ALA A 88 -13.91 1.09 0.03
C ALA A 88 -14.12 -0.23 -0.72
N ALA A 89 -14.13 -0.20 -2.05
CA ALA A 89 -14.30 -1.40 -2.87
C ALA A 89 -13.17 -2.42 -2.64
N VAL A 90 -11.91 -1.97 -2.55
CA VAL A 90 -10.76 -2.82 -2.23
C VAL A 90 -10.89 -3.43 -0.84
N ALA A 91 -11.19 -2.62 0.17
CA ALA A 91 -11.35 -3.09 1.55
C ALA A 91 -12.45 -4.13 1.69
N ASP A 92 -13.60 -3.92 1.05
CA ASP A 92 -14.73 -4.86 1.05
C ASP A 92 -14.35 -6.21 0.44
N ARG A 93 -13.64 -6.21 -0.67
CA ARG A 93 -13.20 -7.48 -1.30
C ARG A 93 -12.19 -8.22 -0.44
N LEU A 94 -11.22 -7.52 0.15
CA LEU A 94 -10.23 -8.13 1.02
C LEU A 94 -10.86 -8.71 2.30
N ARG A 95 -11.84 -8.02 2.90
CA ARG A 95 -12.61 -8.55 4.04
C ARG A 95 -13.41 -9.80 3.66
N ALA A 96 -14.12 -9.76 2.54
CA ALA A 96 -14.90 -10.89 2.07
C ALA A 96 -14.00 -12.12 1.85
N PHE A 97 -12.86 -11.93 1.20
CA PHE A 97 -11.91 -13.01 0.94
C PHE A 97 -11.23 -13.54 2.21
N ALA A 98 -10.96 -12.68 3.19
CA ALA A 98 -10.40 -13.11 4.49
C ALA A 98 -11.42 -13.85 5.36
N GLY A 99 -12.71 -13.56 5.19
CA GLY A 99 -13.81 -14.10 6.02
C GLY A 99 -14.51 -15.33 5.45
N ASP A 100 -14.13 -15.83 4.27
CA ASP A 100 -14.82 -16.98 3.61
C ASP A 100 -14.60 -18.35 4.27
N GLY A 101 -13.78 -18.42 5.33
CA GLY A 101 -13.51 -19.62 6.09
C GLY A 101 -12.66 -20.68 5.36
N ALA A 102 -12.32 -20.46 4.09
CA ALA A 102 -11.51 -21.38 3.31
C ALA A 102 -9.99 -21.25 3.61
N ARG A 103 -9.60 -20.16 4.25
CA ARG A 103 -8.18 -19.89 4.56
C ARG A 103 -7.81 -20.36 5.95
N VAL A 104 -6.70 -21.07 6.03
CA VAL A 104 -6.10 -21.50 7.31
C VAL A 104 -5.34 -20.35 7.98
N GLU A 105 -4.77 -19.43 7.19
CA GLU A 105 -4.00 -18.28 7.69
C GLU A 105 -4.57 -16.94 7.20
N PRO A 106 -4.43 -15.88 8.02
CA PRO A 106 -4.83 -14.53 7.63
C PRO A 106 -4.12 -14.05 6.36
N LEU A 107 -4.81 -13.27 5.53
CA LEU A 107 -4.22 -12.64 4.36
C LEU A 107 -3.16 -11.62 4.78
N ARG A 108 -1.94 -11.77 4.29
CA ARG A 108 -0.83 -10.87 4.59
C ARG A 108 -0.92 -9.63 3.71
N ILE A 109 -1.36 -8.52 4.27
CA ILE A 109 -1.54 -7.26 3.54
C ILE A 109 -0.40 -6.30 3.86
N VAL A 110 0.35 -5.90 2.83
CA VAL A 110 1.36 -4.83 2.88
C VAL A 110 0.76 -3.58 2.26
N LEU A 111 0.57 -2.54 3.06
CA LEU A 111 -0.01 -1.27 2.62
C LEU A 111 1.07 -0.20 2.48
N ASP A 112 1.35 0.23 1.25
CA ASP A 112 2.13 1.44 0.96
C ASP A 112 1.16 2.61 0.81
N PRO A 113 1.08 3.55 1.78
CA PRO A 113 0.03 4.56 1.82
C PRO A 113 0.36 5.74 0.90
N VAL A 114 0.50 5.46 -0.39
CA VAL A 114 0.91 6.44 -1.41
C VAL A 114 -0.05 7.61 -1.45
N MET A 115 0.42 8.82 -1.07
CA MET A 115 -0.37 10.05 -1.04
C MET A 115 0.08 11.06 -2.09
N ILE A 116 1.38 11.11 -2.36
CA ILE A 116 2.01 12.11 -3.24
C ILE A 116 3.00 11.38 -4.16
N ALA A 117 3.02 11.75 -5.45
CA ALA A 117 4.05 11.27 -6.38
C ALA A 117 5.42 11.86 -6.03
N LYS A 118 6.50 11.23 -6.49
CA LYS A 118 7.86 11.79 -6.35
C LYS A 118 8.00 13.18 -6.99
N SER A 119 7.18 13.49 -8.00
CA SER A 119 7.08 14.81 -8.64
C SER A 119 6.40 15.88 -7.77
N GLY A 120 5.77 15.50 -6.64
CA GLY A 120 4.99 16.39 -5.79
C GLY A 120 3.49 16.43 -6.13
N ASP A 121 3.05 15.74 -7.15
CA ASP A 121 1.64 15.67 -7.53
C ASP A 121 0.82 14.89 -6.50
N ALA A 122 -0.32 15.42 -6.08
CA ALA A 122 -1.24 14.74 -5.18
C ALA A 122 -1.87 13.53 -5.89
N LEU A 123 -1.61 12.33 -5.39
CA LEU A 123 -2.16 11.07 -5.90
C LEU A 123 -3.39 10.58 -5.11
N LEU A 124 -3.58 11.11 -3.92
CA LEU A 124 -4.68 10.76 -3.03
C LEU A 124 -5.54 11.99 -2.76
N GLN A 125 -6.84 11.90 -3.00
CA GLN A 125 -7.79 12.96 -2.67
C GLN A 125 -7.95 13.11 -1.16
N ALA A 126 -8.40 14.28 -0.69
CA ALA A 126 -8.45 14.58 0.75
C ALA A 126 -9.37 13.63 1.54
N ASP A 127 -10.50 13.23 0.97
CA ASP A 127 -11.44 12.27 1.54
C ASP A 127 -10.91 10.83 1.50
N ALA A 128 -10.06 10.51 0.54
CA ALA A 128 -9.47 9.19 0.40
C ALA A 128 -8.48 8.86 1.53
N ARG A 129 -7.81 9.87 2.14
CA ARG A 129 -6.97 9.63 3.32
C ARG A 129 -7.80 9.13 4.51
N ALA A 130 -8.95 9.75 4.76
CA ALA A 130 -9.84 9.29 5.84
C ALA A 130 -10.35 7.87 5.59
N ALA A 131 -10.69 7.55 4.34
CA ALA A 131 -11.10 6.20 3.94
C ALA A 131 -9.94 5.19 4.11
N LEU A 132 -8.71 5.53 3.73
CA LEU A 132 -7.54 4.67 3.91
C LEU A 132 -7.30 4.34 5.39
N VAL A 133 -7.35 5.36 6.26
CA VAL A 133 -7.17 5.18 7.71
C VAL A 133 -8.27 4.29 8.28
N LYS A 134 -9.52 4.52 7.91
CA LYS A 134 -10.67 3.80 8.47
C LYS A 134 -10.79 2.38 7.92
N GLU A 135 -10.58 2.19 6.63
CA GLU A 135 -10.95 0.95 5.94
C GLU A 135 -9.77 -0.01 5.72
N LEU A 136 -8.55 0.50 5.49
CA LEU A 136 -7.42 -0.33 5.11
C LEU A 136 -6.34 -0.49 6.18
N LEU A 137 -6.04 0.54 7.00
CA LEU A 137 -5.04 0.39 8.05
C LEU A 137 -5.34 -0.77 9.00
N PRO A 138 -6.60 -0.99 9.45
CA PRO A 138 -6.93 -2.11 10.32
C PRO A 138 -6.76 -3.49 9.67
N LEU A 139 -6.69 -3.57 8.35
CA LEU A 139 -6.48 -4.82 7.62
C LEU A 139 -4.99 -5.12 7.39
N ALA A 140 -4.12 -4.12 7.53
CA ALA A 140 -2.71 -4.22 7.16
C ALA A 140 -1.91 -5.04 8.19
N LEU A 141 -1.19 -6.06 7.71
CA LEU A 141 -0.12 -6.69 8.46
C LEU A 141 1.01 -5.69 8.70
N ILE A 142 1.31 -4.86 7.70
CA ILE A 142 2.31 -3.82 7.80
C ILE A 142 1.96 -2.64 6.90
N VAL A 143 2.14 -1.44 7.42
CA VAL A 143 2.07 -0.19 6.64
C VAL A 143 3.48 0.40 6.50
N THR A 144 3.81 0.94 5.31
CA THR A 144 5.17 1.36 4.96
C THR A 144 5.26 2.83 4.53
N PRO A 145 4.90 3.82 5.39
CA PRO A 145 4.93 5.23 5.03
C PRO A 145 6.38 5.75 4.88
N ASN A 146 6.58 6.66 3.93
CA ASN A 146 7.73 7.58 3.94
C ASN A 146 7.52 8.69 5.00
N LEU A 147 8.49 9.62 5.18
CA LEU A 147 8.40 10.66 6.21
C LEU A 147 7.16 11.54 6.05
N HIS A 148 6.85 12.01 4.84
CA HIS A 148 5.68 12.86 4.57
C HIS A 148 4.36 12.13 4.82
N GLU A 149 4.29 10.86 4.43
CA GLU A 149 3.14 9.99 4.69
C GLU A 149 2.99 9.71 6.19
N ALA A 150 4.10 9.51 6.89
CA ALA A 150 4.12 9.34 8.34
C ALA A 150 3.64 10.60 9.06
N GLU A 151 4.09 11.80 8.64
CA GLU A 151 3.57 13.09 9.14
C GLU A 151 2.06 13.20 8.97
N ALA A 152 1.58 12.88 7.75
CA ALA A 152 0.15 12.97 7.44
C ALA A 152 -0.70 11.98 8.25
N LEU A 153 -0.20 10.76 8.49
CA LEU A 153 -0.91 9.73 9.27
C LEU A 153 -0.83 9.98 10.78
N ALA A 154 0.35 10.35 11.29
CA ALA A 154 0.59 10.56 12.71
C ALA A 154 0.07 11.92 13.22
N GLY A 155 -0.19 12.87 12.31
CA GLY A 155 -0.61 14.24 12.66
C GLY A 155 0.47 15.02 13.41
N MET A 156 1.75 14.79 13.08
CA MET A 156 2.90 15.46 13.70
C MET A 156 4.06 15.58 12.69
N PRO A 157 4.96 16.58 12.84
CA PRO A 157 6.18 16.65 12.04
C PRO A 157 7.10 15.44 12.29
N VAL A 158 7.81 14.98 11.25
CA VAL A 158 8.76 13.87 11.32
C VAL A 158 10.08 14.28 10.65
N ALA A 159 11.02 14.80 11.44
CA ALA A 159 12.28 15.36 10.95
C ALA A 159 13.52 14.52 11.29
N ASN A 160 13.42 13.58 12.22
CA ASN A 160 14.53 12.76 12.73
C ASN A 160 14.02 11.39 13.19
N GLU A 161 14.95 10.48 13.55
CA GLU A 161 14.62 9.10 13.96
C GLU A 161 13.69 9.05 15.19
N ARG A 162 13.84 9.97 16.16
CA ARG A 162 12.96 10.02 17.34
C ARG A 162 11.52 10.36 16.96
N ASP A 163 11.36 11.29 16.02
CA ASP A 163 10.03 11.62 15.49
C ASP A 163 9.43 10.45 14.71
N MET A 164 10.26 9.70 13.96
CA MET A 164 9.83 8.48 13.25
C MET A 164 9.34 7.41 14.24
N GLU A 165 10.02 7.23 15.38
CA GLU A 165 9.57 6.29 16.41
C GLU A 165 8.22 6.69 16.99
N GLU A 166 8.02 7.95 17.30
CA GLU A 166 6.75 8.45 17.83
C GLU A 166 5.64 8.37 16.77
N ALA A 167 5.94 8.71 15.51
CA ALA A 167 5.00 8.57 14.40
C ALA A 167 4.59 7.10 14.21
N ALA A 168 5.55 6.17 14.28
CA ALA A 168 5.26 4.73 14.18
C ALA A 168 4.31 4.26 15.27
N ARG A 169 4.47 4.72 16.52
CA ARG A 169 3.55 4.41 17.64
C ARG A 169 2.13 4.93 17.38
N ARG A 170 2.02 6.19 16.93
CA ARG A 170 0.72 6.80 16.63
C ARG A 170 0.02 6.11 15.46
N ILE A 171 0.77 5.76 14.41
CA ILE A 171 0.23 5.06 13.25
C ILE A 171 -0.22 3.64 13.64
N LEU A 172 0.52 2.94 14.49
CA LEU A 172 0.12 1.62 14.99
C LEU A 172 -1.24 1.68 15.70
N ALA A 173 -1.51 2.76 16.46
CA ALA A 173 -2.79 2.95 17.14
C ALA A 173 -3.98 3.14 16.16
N LEU A 174 -3.73 3.38 14.87
CA LEU A 174 -4.75 3.43 13.82
C LEU A 174 -5.17 2.05 13.31
N GLY A 175 -4.52 0.96 13.77
CA GLY A 175 -4.99 -0.40 13.56
C GLY A 175 -4.08 -1.39 12.81
N PRO A 176 -3.01 -1.00 12.09
CA PRO A 176 -2.12 -1.97 11.46
C PRO A 176 -1.36 -2.77 12.53
N GLN A 177 -0.90 -3.99 12.17
CA GLN A 177 -0.15 -4.82 13.12
C GLN A 177 1.31 -4.38 13.25
N ASN A 178 1.89 -3.79 12.20
CA ASN A 178 3.27 -3.30 12.17
C ASN A 178 3.35 -2.01 11.37
N VAL A 179 4.34 -1.17 11.69
CA VAL A 179 4.62 0.08 10.97
C VAL A 179 6.09 0.15 10.63
N LEU A 180 6.41 0.29 9.34
CA LEU A 180 7.75 0.55 8.84
C LEU A 180 7.84 1.98 8.31
N VAL A 181 8.38 2.91 9.08
CA VAL A 181 8.64 4.28 8.60
C VAL A 181 9.93 4.30 7.80
N LYS A 182 9.85 4.68 6.51
CA LYS A 182 11.00 4.73 5.59
C LYS A 182 11.79 6.03 5.77
N GLY A 183 13.07 5.92 6.13
CA GLY A 183 13.93 7.08 6.45
C GLY A 183 14.75 7.63 5.30
N GLY A 184 14.54 7.19 4.06
CA GLY A 184 15.33 7.60 2.89
C GLY A 184 15.27 9.10 2.54
N HIS A 185 14.49 9.91 3.26
CA HIS A 185 14.43 11.37 3.13
C HIS A 185 15.05 12.09 4.34
N LEU A 186 15.63 11.39 5.30
CA LEU A 186 16.42 12.01 6.37
C LEU A 186 17.69 12.64 5.78
N ARG A 187 18.17 13.75 6.38
CA ARG A 187 19.36 14.47 5.89
C ARG A 187 20.67 13.75 6.21
N ASP A 188 20.71 13.10 7.37
CA ASP A 188 21.95 12.57 7.95
C ASP A 188 22.00 11.03 7.97
N SER A 189 20.91 10.35 7.68
CA SER A 189 20.84 8.89 7.65
C SER A 189 19.76 8.40 6.68
N ALA A 190 19.78 7.12 6.33
CA ALA A 190 18.73 6.44 5.57
C ALA A 190 18.13 5.30 6.41
N THR A 191 18.04 5.51 7.72
CA THR A 191 17.55 4.51 8.67
C THR A 191 16.05 4.35 8.54
N ASP A 192 15.59 3.13 8.28
CA ASP A 192 14.18 2.75 8.38
C ASP A 192 13.87 2.32 9.82
N ILE A 193 12.65 2.58 10.30
CA ILE A 193 12.21 2.22 11.66
C ILE A 193 11.01 1.31 11.58
N LEU A 194 11.16 0.07 12.05
CA LEU A 194 10.08 -0.89 12.22
C LEU A 194 9.60 -0.94 13.67
N TRP A 195 8.30 -0.75 13.87
CA TRP A 195 7.62 -0.89 15.16
C TRP A 195 6.49 -1.92 15.06
N ASN A 196 6.52 -2.94 15.93
CA ASN A 196 5.53 -4.03 15.98
C ASN A 196 4.62 -3.97 17.23
N GLY A 197 4.64 -2.85 17.97
CA GLY A 197 3.90 -2.72 19.24
C GLY A 197 4.68 -3.17 20.47
N ARG A 198 5.80 -3.88 20.29
CA ARG A 198 6.66 -4.38 21.37
C ARG A 198 8.12 -3.99 21.16
N ASP A 199 8.65 -4.31 19.99
CA ASP A 199 10.06 -4.17 19.65
C ASP A 199 10.23 -3.13 18.55
N LEU A 200 11.30 -2.33 18.68
CA LEU A 200 11.72 -1.35 17.68
C LEU A 200 13.01 -1.86 17.03
N THR A 201 13.00 -1.91 15.69
CA THR A 201 14.15 -2.31 14.87
C THR A 201 14.55 -1.16 13.93
N ARG A 202 15.86 -0.97 13.75
CA ARG A 202 16.44 -0.01 12.80
C ARG A 202 17.21 -0.75 11.72
#